data_9df0aee5e4b76ab4c220b0eddb487931
#
_entry.id   9df0aee5e4b76ab4c220b0eddb487931
#
_cell.length_a   1.000
_cell.length_b   1.000
_cell.length_c   1.000
_cell.angle_alpha   90.00
_cell.angle_beta   90.00
_cell.angle_gamma   90.00
#
_symmetry.space_group_name_H-M   'P 1'
#
loop_
_entity.id
_entity.type
_entity.pdbx_description
1 polymer ?
#
loop_
_entity_poly.entity_id
_entity_poly.type
_entity_poly.pdbx_seq_one_letter_code
_entity_poly.pdbx_strand_id
1 'polypeptide(L)'
;MKTFNKIIFLILLALSTHTYPSTDNNAVLFGSWPDIRDIVISPNGKYIGVLQTVEGQGIVKILDLDNASLINIHDFGKKGSISNVTWASNKRLIFAVTRPSTRTTENWGLGQLVAADIDGKNTRLIAGRGTDEDRKGVYNRPKTDPNRPAYVVHTLPDDSNHIIVNFFDNAGFNDLAKLNINNGKVTHITGSPVIYPSWVLSGKGDLMGVWTSDIENRAEIYLYKPNLPEGSLESRECKTTNCYIPIIKEDNKKPGWVFFKDFDFPYSASIESFSNNGKMMVVENMEHDTTGLYEYDLKNNSYELLYRDPNVDITGVASSRDEGTYGIRVDNGKPEYLYLSEPNKLKDLALKFYNAFPEDKVSITSRTDNYKRAVGRVSADDNPGIYYLLDVEKNQISPLGRFWSKTSYDALAKMEVINFKNRKGDIIQS
;
A
#
# COMPACT_ATOMS: atom_id res chain seq x y z
N MET A 1 13.19 -28.05 70.69
CA MET A 1 13.50 -26.96 69.70
C MET A 1 13.98 -27.49 68.34
N LYS A 2 14.38 -28.71 68.13
CA LYS A 2 14.86 -29.21 66.80
C LYS A 2 13.75 -29.76 65.85
N THR A 3 12.59 -30.05 66.37
CA THR A 3 11.46 -30.59 65.58
C THR A 3 10.57 -29.52 64.99
N PHE A 4 10.53 -28.32 65.56
CA PHE A 4 9.68 -27.22 65.06
C PHE A 4 10.24 -26.58 63.76
N ASN A 5 11.58 -26.57 63.63
CA ASN A 5 12.21 -26.00 62.41
C ASN A 5 12.08 -26.89 61.15
N LYS A 6 11.87 -28.22 61.33
CA LYS A 6 11.66 -29.10 60.17
C LYS A 6 10.26 -29.02 59.59
N ILE A 7 9.25 -28.68 60.37
CA ILE A 7 7.89 -28.56 59.97
C ILE A 7 7.70 -27.23 59.18
N ILE A 8 8.34 -26.15 59.60
CA ILE A 8 8.32 -24.85 58.90
C ILE A 8 9.02 -24.94 57.54
N PHE A 9 10.09 -25.72 57.40
CA PHE A 9 10.79 -25.91 56.13
C PHE A 9 9.99 -26.78 55.16
N LEU A 10 9.21 -27.75 55.64
CA LEU A 10 8.31 -28.56 54.81
C LEU A 10 7.06 -27.74 54.33
N ILE A 11 6.57 -26.83 55.15
CA ILE A 11 5.43 -25.99 54.80
C ILE A 11 5.85 -24.93 53.79
N LEU A 12 7.08 -24.40 53.83
CA LEU A 12 7.63 -23.48 52.85
C LEU A 12 7.91 -24.14 51.48
N LEU A 13 8.21 -25.46 51.48
CA LEU A 13 8.34 -26.22 50.22
C LEU A 13 6.98 -26.62 49.59
N ALA A 14 5.93 -26.71 50.42
CA ALA A 14 4.58 -27.01 49.93
C ALA A 14 3.82 -25.78 49.39
N LEU A 15 4.34 -24.55 49.63
CA LEU A 15 3.81 -23.29 49.13
C LEU A 15 4.52 -22.77 47.87
N SER A 16 5.48 -23.54 47.33
CA SER A 16 5.89 -23.33 45.95
C SER A 16 4.75 -23.82 45.04
N THR A 17 3.68 -23.04 44.97
CA THR A 17 2.75 -23.11 43.86
C THR A 17 3.60 -22.98 42.61
N HIS A 18 3.70 -24.06 41.86
CA HIS A 18 4.13 -24.00 40.48
C HIS A 18 3.12 -23.09 39.79
N THR A 19 3.39 -21.81 39.77
CA THR A 19 2.81 -20.94 38.76
C THR A 19 3.38 -21.44 37.44
N TYR A 20 2.72 -22.43 36.85
CA TYR A 20 2.82 -22.60 35.41
C TYR A 20 2.48 -21.24 34.86
N PRO A 21 3.34 -20.64 34.03
CA PRO A 21 2.88 -19.48 33.28
C PRO A 21 1.59 -19.95 32.62
N SER A 22 0.48 -19.33 32.96
CA SER A 22 -0.71 -19.43 32.12
C SER A 22 -0.17 -19.05 30.75
N THR A 23 -0.23 -19.95 29.79
CA THR A 23 -0.01 -19.58 28.40
C THR A 23 -0.97 -18.47 28.20
N ASP A 24 -0.44 -17.24 28.17
CA ASP A 24 -1.25 -16.06 28.07
C ASP A 24 -1.90 -16.18 26.68
N ASN A 25 -3.16 -16.62 26.65
CA ASN A 25 -3.91 -16.80 25.41
C ASN A 25 -3.87 -15.52 24.55
N ASN A 26 -3.70 -14.38 25.21
CA ASN A 26 -3.56 -13.09 24.55
C ASN A 26 -2.22 -12.97 23.80
N ALA A 27 -1.11 -13.44 24.37
CA ALA A 27 0.18 -13.41 23.66
C ALA A 27 0.16 -14.27 22.39
N VAL A 28 -0.48 -15.44 22.45
CA VAL A 28 -0.68 -16.29 21.26
C VAL A 28 -1.65 -15.64 20.27
N LEU A 29 -2.70 -15.01 20.79
CA LEU A 29 -3.72 -14.36 19.97
C LEU A 29 -3.15 -13.18 19.18
N PHE A 30 -2.49 -12.25 19.86
CA PHE A 30 -1.93 -11.04 19.23
C PHE A 30 -0.58 -11.29 18.54
N GLY A 31 0.14 -12.34 18.88
CA GLY A 31 1.38 -12.77 18.24
C GLY A 31 1.18 -13.65 16.99
N SER A 32 -0.06 -14.04 16.68
CA SER A 32 -0.33 -14.88 15.51
C SER A 32 -0.41 -14.06 14.21
N TRP A 33 0.00 -14.67 13.11
CA TRP A 33 -0.21 -14.11 11.78
C TRP A 33 -1.72 -14.06 11.44
N PRO A 34 -2.18 -13.05 10.70
CA PRO A 34 -3.55 -13.02 10.22
C PRO A 34 -3.88 -14.24 9.36
N ASP A 35 -5.07 -14.81 9.54
CA ASP A 35 -5.54 -15.94 8.72
C ASP A 35 -5.81 -15.52 7.28
N ILE A 36 -6.47 -14.36 7.08
CA ILE A 36 -6.69 -13.74 5.78
C ILE A 36 -5.93 -12.43 5.74
N ARG A 37 -4.92 -12.34 4.86
CA ARG A 37 -4.08 -11.16 4.73
C ARG A 37 -4.60 -10.17 3.69
N ASP A 38 -5.23 -10.69 2.62
CA ASP A 38 -5.84 -9.89 1.58
C ASP A 38 -6.87 -10.70 0.77
N ILE A 39 -7.84 -10.00 0.17
CA ILE A 39 -8.78 -10.55 -0.79
C ILE A 39 -8.85 -9.61 -2.00
N VAL A 40 -8.55 -10.15 -3.17
CA VAL A 40 -8.54 -9.40 -4.44
C VAL A 40 -9.54 -10.00 -5.43
N ILE A 41 -10.36 -9.15 -6.05
CA ILE A 41 -11.34 -9.57 -7.07
C ILE A 41 -10.73 -9.45 -8.47
N SER A 42 -11.06 -10.41 -9.37
CA SER A 42 -10.62 -10.35 -10.77
C SER A 42 -11.26 -9.16 -11.51
N PRO A 43 -10.61 -8.63 -12.57
CA PRO A 43 -11.12 -7.48 -13.31
C PRO A 43 -12.56 -7.63 -13.79
N ASN A 44 -12.98 -8.85 -14.19
CA ASN A 44 -14.35 -9.15 -14.62
C ASN A 44 -15.33 -9.52 -13.47
N GLY A 45 -14.85 -9.60 -12.23
CA GLY A 45 -15.67 -9.92 -11.06
C GLY A 45 -16.07 -11.37 -10.89
N LYS A 46 -15.54 -12.31 -11.71
CA LYS A 46 -15.91 -13.72 -11.64
C LYS A 46 -15.16 -14.46 -10.52
N TYR A 47 -13.92 -14.09 -10.26
CA TYR A 47 -13.05 -14.81 -9.33
C TYR A 47 -12.55 -13.89 -8.21
N ILE A 48 -12.28 -14.49 -7.06
CA ILE A 48 -11.50 -13.87 -5.99
C ILE A 48 -10.23 -14.67 -5.71
N GLY A 49 -9.15 -13.97 -5.41
CA GLY A 49 -7.92 -14.51 -4.85
C GLY A 49 -7.87 -14.18 -3.36
N VAL A 50 -7.81 -15.19 -2.51
CA VAL A 50 -7.74 -15.04 -1.04
C VAL A 50 -6.33 -15.39 -0.60
N LEU A 51 -5.56 -14.38 -0.19
CA LEU A 51 -4.23 -14.57 0.41
C LEU A 51 -4.40 -14.93 1.89
N GLN A 52 -3.99 -16.14 2.21
CA GLN A 52 -4.10 -16.71 3.57
C GLN A 52 -2.73 -17.08 4.13
N THR A 53 -2.62 -17.09 5.46
CA THR A 53 -1.49 -17.69 6.16
C THR A 53 -1.86 -19.10 6.64
N VAL A 54 -1.12 -20.09 6.18
CA VAL A 54 -1.24 -21.48 6.61
C VAL A 54 0.13 -21.95 7.09
N GLU A 55 0.23 -22.35 8.36
CA GLU A 55 1.50 -22.78 8.97
C GLU A 55 2.65 -21.77 8.79
N GLY A 56 2.33 -20.45 8.89
CA GLY A 56 3.29 -19.37 8.69
C GLY A 56 3.64 -19.08 7.22
N GLN A 57 3.07 -19.81 6.28
CA GLN A 57 3.26 -19.63 4.83
C GLN A 57 2.08 -18.90 4.19
N GLY A 58 2.36 -17.93 3.34
CA GLY A 58 1.34 -17.29 2.51
C GLY A 58 1.00 -18.16 1.31
N ILE A 59 -0.28 -18.50 1.18
CA ILE A 59 -0.86 -19.21 0.03
C ILE A 59 -2.00 -18.39 -0.54
N VAL A 60 -2.36 -18.62 -1.81
CA VAL A 60 -3.52 -17.98 -2.44
C VAL A 60 -4.51 -19.01 -2.92
N LYS A 61 -5.75 -18.91 -2.43
CA LYS A 61 -6.89 -19.69 -2.92
C LYS A 61 -7.65 -18.89 -3.96
N ILE A 62 -7.91 -19.49 -5.11
CA ILE A 62 -8.76 -18.91 -6.17
C ILE A 62 -10.13 -19.55 -6.09
N LEU A 63 -11.15 -18.71 -5.91
CA LEU A 63 -12.55 -19.16 -5.84
C LEU A 63 -13.37 -18.49 -6.95
N ASP A 64 -14.30 -19.25 -7.52
CA ASP A 64 -15.35 -18.73 -8.37
C ASP A 64 -16.46 -18.13 -7.50
N LEU A 65 -16.82 -16.87 -7.75
CA LEU A 65 -17.80 -16.14 -6.91
C LEU A 65 -19.25 -16.57 -7.18
N ASP A 66 -19.55 -17.10 -8.36
CA ASP A 66 -20.93 -17.44 -8.74
C ASP A 66 -21.41 -18.72 -8.05
N ASN A 67 -20.51 -19.67 -7.82
CA ASN A 67 -20.81 -20.96 -7.21
C ASN A 67 -20.00 -21.28 -5.95
N ALA A 68 -19.17 -20.36 -5.48
CA ALA A 68 -18.27 -20.50 -4.34
C ALA A 68 -17.31 -21.70 -4.44
N SER A 69 -17.01 -22.19 -5.64
CA SER A 69 -16.13 -23.34 -5.85
C SER A 69 -14.66 -22.93 -5.83
N LEU A 70 -13.84 -23.80 -5.22
CA LEU A 70 -12.39 -23.67 -5.25
C LEU A 70 -11.88 -24.09 -6.65
N ILE A 71 -11.18 -23.18 -7.33
CA ILE A 71 -10.54 -23.42 -8.63
C ILE A 71 -9.14 -24.00 -8.42
N ASN A 72 -8.33 -23.36 -7.58
CA ASN A 72 -6.95 -23.76 -7.33
C ASN A 72 -6.41 -23.19 -6.03
N ILE A 73 -5.31 -23.79 -5.54
CA ILE A 73 -4.49 -23.24 -4.45
C ILE A 73 -3.08 -23.03 -4.99
N HIS A 74 -2.63 -21.78 -5.03
CA HIS A 74 -1.24 -21.46 -5.32
C HIS A 74 -0.45 -21.51 -4.01
N ASP A 75 0.43 -22.49 -3.91
CA ASP A 75 1.33 -22.74 -2.80
C ASP A 75 2.72 -23.07 -3.36
N PHE A 76 3.72 -22.30 -2.96
CA PHE A 76 5.10 -22.53 -3.38
C PHE A 76 5.90 -23.35 -2.36
N GLY A 77 5.27 -23.77 -1.27
CA GLY A 77 5.84 -24.59 -0.21
C GLY A 77 7.14 -23.98 0.34
N LYS A 78 8.12 -24.85 0.58
CA LYS A 78 9.43 -24.40 1.11
C LYS A 78 10.21 -23.49 0.14
N LYS A 79 9.76 -23.34 -1.10
CA LYS A 79 10.43 -22.48 -2.10
C LYS A 79 10.10 -20.98 -1.91
N GLY A 80 9.01 -20.66 -1.24
CA GLY A 80 8.65 -19.28 -0.95
C GLY A 80 7.24 -19.11 -0.43
N SER A 81 7.03 -18.08 0.36
CA SER A 81 5.75 -17.65 0.89
C SER A 81 5.19 -16.53 0.03
N ILE A 82 3.93 -16.58 -0.34
CA ILE A 82 3.28 -15.49 -1.08
C ILE A 82 3.03 -14.34 -0.10
N SER A 83 3.56 -13.15 -0.43
CA SER A 83 3.38 -11.93 0.38
C SER A 83 2.34 -10.97 -0.20
N ASN A 84 2.13 -11.02 -1.51
CA ASN A 84 1.15 -10.19 -2.20
C ASN A 84 0.63 -10.91 -3.44
N VAL A 85 -0.60 -10.60 -3.86
CA VAL A 85 -1.24 -11.12 -5.06
C VAL A 85 -1.89 -9.99 -5.85
N THR A 86 -1.69 -9.98 -7.16
CA THR A 86 -2.21 -8.96 -8.08
C THR A 86 -2.80 -9.62 -9.32
N TRP A 87 -4.00 -9.24 -9.73
CA TRP A 87 -4.58 -9.65 -11.01
C TRP A 87 -3.92 -8.86 -12.14
N ALA A 88 -3.25 -9.55 -13.05
CA ALA A 88 -2.73 -8.97 -14.28
C ALA A 88 -3.73 -9.07 -15.44
N SER A 89 -4.68 -10.01 -15.34
CA SER A 89 -5.80 -10.15 -16.26
C SER A 89 -6.88 -11.02 -15.61
N ASN A 90 -7.99 -11.27 -16.30
CA ASN A 90 -9.05 -12.18 -15.82
C ASN A 90 -8.61 -13.64 -15.57
N LYS A 91 -7.45 -14.03 -16.08
CA LYS A 91 -6.96 -15.42 -16.00
C LYS A 91 -5.55 -15.56 -15.44
N ARG A 92 -4.84 -14.45 -15.21
CA ARG A 92 -3.44 -14.50 -14.83
C ARG A 92 -3.16 -13.61 -13.63
N LEU A 93 -2.41 -14.14 -12.67
CA LEU A 93 -2.02 -13.50 -11.43
C LEU A 93 -0.51 -13.31 -11.38
N ILE A 94 -0.09 -12.31 -10.63
CA ILE A 94 1.28 -12.05 -10.22
C ILE A 94 1.37 -12.19 -8.71
N PHE A 95 2.32 -13.00 -8.26
CA PHE A 95 2.61 -13.21 -6.85
C PHE A 95 3.94 -12.58 -6.50
N ALA A 96 3.98 -11.73 -5.49
CA ALA A 96 5.22 -11.37 -4.84
C ALA A 96 5.58 -12.48 -3.84
N VAL A 97 6.81 -12.98 -3.94
CA VAL A 97 7.27 -14.12 -3.15
C VAL A 97 8.38 -13.70 -2.21
N THR A 98 8.26 -14.10 -0.95
CA THR A 98 9.28 -13.95 0.10
C THR A 98 9.85 -15.31 0.46
N ARG A 99 11.07 -15.33 0.97
CA ARG A 99 11.68 -16.55 1.51
C ARG A 99 11.97 -16.38 2.99
N PRO A 100 11.77 -17.43 3.80
CA PRO A 100 12.16 -17.38 5.20
C PRO A 100 13.66 -17.11 5.29
N SER A 101 14.03 -16.18 6.16
CA SER A 101 15.42 -15.93 6.47
C SER A 101 15.97 -17.10 7.31
N THR A 102 17.17 -17.56 6.98
CA THR A 102 17.88 -18.53 7.83
C THR A 102 18.54 -17.88 9.06
N ARG A 103 18.53 -16.56 9.15
CA ARG A 103 19.21 -15.78 10.20
C ARG A 103 18.26 -14.99 11.09
N THR A 104 17.06 -14.72 10.65
CA THR A 104 16.03 -13.95 11.37
C THR A 104 14.68 -14.65 11.25
N THR A 105 13.75 -14.36 12.14
CA THR A 105 12.36 -14.85 12.06
C THR A 105 11.56 -14.15 10.96
N GLU A 106 12.14 -13.16 10.27
CA GLU A 106 11.48 -12.38 9.24
C GLU A 106 11.61 -13.02 7.86
N ASN A 107 10.53 -12.97 7.09
CA ASN A 107 10.53 -13.33 5.68
C ASN A 107 11.10 -12.17 4.86
N TRP A 108 12.23 -12.39 4.21
CA TRP A 108 12.84 -11.36 3.36
C TRP A 108 12.21 -11.36 1.97
N GLY A 109 11.71 -10.19 1.57
CA GLY A 109 11.29 -9.94 0.20
C GLY A 109 12.52 -9.87 -0.72
N LEU A 110 12.74 -10.92 -1.52
CA LEU A 110 13.84 -10.94 -2.50
C LEU A 110 13.44 -10.26 -3.81
N GLY A 111 12.29 -9.56 -3.86
CA GLY A 111 11.78 -8.96 -5.08
C GLY A 111 11.50 -9.99 -6.18
N GLN A 112 11.12 -11.20 -5.80
CA GLN A 112 10.73 -12.24 -6.76
C GLN A 112 9.26 -12.07 -7.14
N LEU A 113 8.99 -12.05 -8.46
CA LEU A 113 7.64 -12.02 -9.02
C LEU A 113 7.40 -13.31 -9.81
N VAL A 114 6.37 -14.04 -9.43
CA VAL A 114 5.92 -15.25 -10.11
C VAL A 114 4.58 -14.98 -10.78
N ALA A 115 4.47 -15.29 -12.08
CA ALA A 115 3.20 -15.26 -12.80
C ALA A 115 2.62 -16.67 -12.94
N ALA A 116 1.31 -16.82 -12.75
CA ALA A 116 0.60 -18.09 -13.00
C ALA A 116 -0.83 -17.86 -13.45
N ASP A 117 -1.40 -18.82 -14.15
CA ASP A 117 -2.80 -18.83 -14.50
C ASP A 117 -3.65 -19.24 -13.28
N ILE A 118 -4.95 -18.93 -13.29
CA ILE A 118 -5.87 -19.23 -12.18
C ILE A 118 -5.90 -20.73 -11.82
N ASP A 119 -5.65 -21.61 -12.79
CA ASP A 119 -5.62 -23.07 -12.62
C ASP A 119 -4.22 -23.61 -12.25
N GLY A 120 -3.26 -22.74 -11.98
CA GLY A 120 -1.88 -23.09 -11.63
C GLY A 120 -0.97 -23.39 -12.82
N LYS A 121 -1.49 -23.43 -14.04
CA LYS A 121 -0.67 -23.64 -15.24
C LYS A 121 0.17 -22.41 -15.57
N ASN A 122 1.13 -22.58 -16.46
CA ASN A 122 2.02 -21.51 -16.95
C ASN A 122 2.70 -20.72 -15.82
N THR A 123 2.96 -21.39 -14.67
CA THR A 123 3.66 -20.80 -13.54
C THR A 123 5.11 -20.54 -13.90
N ARG A 124 5.55 -19.28 -13.75
CA ARG A 124 6.89 -18.84 -14.12
C ARG A 124 7.40 -17.72 -13.22
N LEU A 125 8.68 -17.80 -12.81
CA LEU A 125 9.40 -16.69 -12.20
C LEU A 125 9.74 -15.67 -13.30
N ILE A 126 9.15 -14.47 -13.23
CA ILE A 126 9.27 -13.43 -14.26
C ILE A 126 10.22 -12.30 -13.87
N ALA A 127 10.49 -12.12 -12.57
CA ALA A 127 11.49 -11.17 -12.07
C ALA A 127 12.06 -11.64 -10.74
N GLY A 128 13.28 -11.16 -10.41
CA GLY A 128 13.99 -11.48 -9.19
C GLY A 128 15.05 -12.57 -9.36
N ARG A 129 15.85 -12.80 -8.33
CA ARG A 129 16.93 -13.80 -8.37
C ARG A 129 16.39 -15.20 -8.56
N GLY A 130 17.07 -16.00 -9.41
CA GLY A 130 16.71 -17.39 -9.66
C GLY A 130 15.91 -17.60 -10.94
N THR A 131 15.77 -16.60 -11.81
CA THR A 131 15.39 -16.82 -13.21
C THR A 131 16.50 -17.62 -13.94
N ASP A 132 16.18 -18.30 -15.04
CA ASP A 132 17.11 -19.20 -15.75
C ASP A 132 18.44 -18.55 -16.20
N GLU A 133 18.51 -17.22 -16.17
CA GLU A 133 19.70 -16.42 -16.49
C GLU A 133 20.62 -16.10 -15.30
N ASP A 134 20.34 -16.60 -14.10
CA ASP A 134 21.04 -16.28 -12.84
C ASP A 134 22.53 -16.72 -12.78
N ARG A 135 23.07 -17.30 -13.84
CA ARG A 135 24.44 -17.84 -13.89
C ARG A 135 25.51 -16.83 -14.25
N LYS A 136 25.14 -15.58 -14.54
CA LYS A 136 26.11 -14.53 -14.87
C LYS A 136 26.29 -13.60 -13.65
N GLY A 137 27.21 -13.97 -12.77
CA GLY A 137 27.64 -13.11 -11.67
C GLY A 137 28.27 -11.81 -12.19
N VAL A 138 27.51 -10.73 -12.26
CA VAL A 138 28.01 -9.45 -12.78
C VAL A 138 27.57 -8.31 -11.87
N TYR A 139 28.55 -7.48 -11.49
CA TYR A 139 28.34 -6.26 -10.72
C TYR A 139 27.53 -5.18 -11.47
N ASN A 140 27.46 -5.25 -12.81
CA ASN A 140 26.69 -4.33 -13.66
C ASN A 140 25.65 -5.12 -14.45
N ARG A 141 24.50 -5.39 -13.84
CA ARG A 141 23.37 -6.00 -14.53
C ARG A 141 22.70 -4.98 -15.46
N PRO A 142 22.40 -5.35 -16.73
CA PRO A 142 21.65 -4.48 -17.62
C PRO A 142 20.31 -4.06 -16.99
N LYS A 143 19.85 -2.85 -17.30
CA LYS A 143 18.53 -2.37 -16.85
C LYS A 143 17.37 -3.26 -17.29
N THR A 144 17.58 -4.07 -18.31
CA THR A 144 16.63 -5.06 -18.87
C THR A 144 16.80 -6.47 -18.31
N ASP A 145 17.66 -6.66 -17.28
CA ASP A 145 17.87 -7.97 -16.67
C ASP A 145 16.70 -8.33 -15.73
N PRO A 146 15.95 -9.40 -16.01
CA PRO A 146 14.85 -9.86 -15.16
C PRO A 146 15.31 -10.44 -13.81
N ASN A 147 16.60 -10.78 -13.63
CA ASN A 147 17.13 -11.29 -12.36
C ASN A 147 17.27 -10.22 -11.26
N ARG A 148 16.96 -8.96 -11.57
CA ARG A 148 16.93 -7.90 -10.57
C ARG A 148 15.68 -8.05 -9.69
N PRO A 149 15.78 -7.73 -8.38
CA PRO A 149 14.61 -7.61 -7.52
C PRO A 149 13.61 -6.60 -8.07
N ALA A 150 12.33 -6.91 -8.00
CA ALA A 150 11.28 -6.05 -8.52
C ALA A 150 10.02 -6.07 -7.65
N TYR A 151 9.23 -5.01 -7.75
CA TYR A 151 7.83 -5.01 -7.28
C TYR A 151 6.91 -4.40 -8.35
N VAL A 152 5.64 -4.79 -8.30
CA VAL A 152 4.62 -4.31 -9.23
C VAL A 152 4.25 -2.87 -8.87
N VAL A 153 4.38 -1.97 -9.83
CA VAL A 153 3.95 -0.56 -9.69
C VAL A 153 2.56 -0.37 -10.26
N HIS A 154 2.29 -0.96 -11.46
CA HIS A 154 1.02 -0.77 -12.14
C HIS A 154 0.66 -1.98 -12.99
N THR A 155 -0.60 -2.40 -12.94
CA THR A 155 -1.19 -3.33 -13.90
C THR A 155 -1.79 -2.50 -15.04
N LEU A 156 -1.43 -2.81 -16.26
CA LEU A 156 -1.90 -2.08 -17.44
C LEU A 156 -3.27 -2.60 -17.85
N PRO A 157 -4.38 -1.88 -17.61
CA PRO A 157 -5.73 -2.42 -17.90
C PRO A 157 -5.95 -2.71 -19.39
N ASP A 158 -5.31 -1.92 -20.25
CA ASP A 158 -5.42 -2.08 -21.71
C ASP A 158 -4.36 -3.03 -22.31
N ASP A 159 -3.46 -3.61 -21.49
CA ASP A 159 -2.40 -4.51 -21.95
C ASP A 159 -2.29 -5.73 -21.06
N SER A 160 -3.03 -6.77 -21.38
CA SER A 160 -3.09 -8.03 -20.63
C SER A 160 -1.80 -8.85 -20.64
N ASN A 161 -0.76 -8.43 -21.37
CA ASN A 161 0.51 -9.15 -21.49
C ASN A 161 1.63 -8.51 -20.67
N HIS A 162 1.45 -7.29 -20.18
CA HIS A 162 2.49 -6.56 -19.48
C HIS A 162 2.00 -5.94 -18.18
N ILE A 163 2.95 -5.67 -17.30
CA ILE A 163 2.81 -4.85 -16.10
C ILE A 163 3.96 -3.84 -16.04
N ILE A 164 3.81 -2.78 -15.27
CA ILE A 164 4.91 -1.90 -14.92
C ILE A 164 5.50 -2.34 -13.58
N VAL A 165 6.80 -2.46 -13.54
CA VAL A 165 7.56 -2.86 -12.35
C VAL A 165 8.64 -1.85 -12.05
N ASN A 166 8.97 -1.72 -10.78
CA ASN A 166 10.20 -1.07 -10.33
C ASN A 166 11.24 -2.14 -10.04
N PHE A 167 12.35 -2.09 -10.76
CA PHE A 167 13.55 -2.85 -10.42
C PHE A 167 14.43 -2.03 -9.50
N PHE A 168 14.95 -2.64 -8.45
CA PHE A 168 15.81 -1.96 -7.48
C PHE A 168 17.09 -2.74 -7.21
N ASP A 169 18.08 -2.07 -6.63
CA ASP A 169 19.32 -2.66 -6.15
C ASP A 169 19.61 -2.27 -4.69
N ASN A 170 20.67 -2.83 -4.14
CA ASN A 170 21.05 -2.59 -2.75
C ASN A 170 21.61 -1.16 -2.51
N ALA A 171 21.92 -0.41 -3.56
CA ALA A 171 22.37 0.96 -3.48
C ALA A 171 21.23 1.98 -3.54
N GLY A 172 19.98 1.50 -3.62
CA GLY A 172 18.78 2.35 -3.69
C GLY A 172 18.47 2.88 -5.08
N PHE A 173 19.22 2.46 -6.12
CA PHE A 173 18.88 2.83 -7.50
C PHE A 173 17.69 2.05 -8.01
N ASN A 174 16.79 2.75 -8.65
CA ASN A 174 15.53 2.23 -9.12
C ASN A 174 15.34 2.52 -10.60
N ASP A 175 14.83 1.51 -11.32
CA ASP A 175 14.47 1.59 -12.73
C ASP A 175 13.03 1.17 -12.95
N LEU A 176 12.24 2.04 -13.57
CA LEU A 176 10.89 1.71 -14.02
C LEU A 176 10.97 0.97 -15.35
N ALA A 177 10.25 -0.12 -15.46
CA ALA A 177 10.25 -0.94 -16.68
C ALA A 177 8.89 -1.60 -16.92
N LYS A 178 8.62 -1.90 -18.20
CA LYS A 178 7.51 -2.73 -18.65
C LYS A 178 7.99 -4.19 -18.69
N LEU A 179 7.29 -5.07 -17.99
CA LEU A 179 7.62 -6.49 -17.86
C LEU A 179 6.53 -7.33 -18.51
N ASN A 180 6.93 -8.20 -19.44
CA ASN A 180 6.01 -9.18 -20.03
C ASN A 180 5.75 -10.34 -19.06
N ILE A 181 4.49 -10.53 -18.68
CA ILE A 181 4.06 -11.52 -17.68
C ILE A 181 4.09 -12.97 -18.18
N ASN A 182 4.24 -13.18 -19.49
CA ASN A 182 4.25 -14.51 -20.08
C ASN A 182 5.67 -15.05 -20.29
N ASN A 183 6.65 -14.18 -20.56
CA ASN A 183 8.01 -14.62 -20.89
C ASN A 183 9.11 -13.91 -20.08
N GLY A 184 8.79 -12.92 -19.25
CA GLY A 184 9.75 -12.17 -18.44
C GLY A 184 10.58 -11.15 -19.21
N LYS A 185 10.24 -10.85 -20.50
CA LYS A 185 10.96 -9.81 -21.25
C LYS A 185 10.75 -8.44 -20.64
N VAL A 186 11.86 -7.73 -20.42
CA VAL A 186 11.90 -6.39 -19.82
C VAL A 186 12.14 -5.33 -20.88
N THR A 187 11.34 -4.27 -20.85
CA THR A 187 11.57 -3.05 -21.63
C THR A 187 11.75 -1.89 -20.67
N HIS A 188 12.94 -1.32 -20.61
CA HIS A 188 13.25 -0.19 -19.73
C HIS A 188 12.46 1.05 -20.13
N ILE A 189 11.89 1.76 -19.14
CA ILE A 189 11.21 3.06 -19.32
C ILE A 189 12.18 4.17 -18.92
N THR A 190 12.55 4.26 -17.64
CA THR A 190 13.47 5.29 -17.14
C THR A 190 14.10 4.86 -15.82
N GLY A 191 15.23 5.49 -15.47
CA GLY A 191 15.78 5.44 -14.12
C GLY A 191 15.18 6.54 -13.24
N SER A 192 15.07 6.30 -11.95
CA SER A 192 14.64 7.32 -10.98
C SER A 192 15.68 8.41 -10.80
N PRO A 193 15.30 9.69 -10.69
CA PRO A 193 16.19 10.79 -10.28
C PRO A 193 16.55 10.73 -8.79
N VAL A 194 15.75 10.01 -7.99
CA VAL A 194 15.89 9.92 -6.53
C VAL A 194 16.08 8.48 -6.08
N ILE A 195 16.62 8.28 -4.88
CA ILE A 195 16.64 6.99 -4.19
C ILE A 195 15.28 6.73 -3.53
N TYR A 196 14.90 5.46 -3.40
CA TYR A 196 13.62 5.03 -2.79
C TYR A 196 12.39 5.76 -3.37
N PRO A 197 12.20 5.76 -4.70
CA PRO A 197 11.14 6.51 -5.34
C PRO A 197 9.75 5.98 -5.04
N SER A 198 8.81 6.88 -4.78
CA SER A 198 7.37 6.63 -4.88
C SER A 198 6.91 7.08 -6.27
N TRP A 199 6.63 6.11 -7.15
CA TRP A 199 6.26 6.35 -8.53
C TRP A 199 4.79 6.77 -8.65
N VAL A 200 4.53 7.83 -9.39
CA VAL A 200 3.17 8.32 -9.67
C VAL A 200 2.86 8.13 -11.17
N LEU A 201 1.87 7.31 -11.44
CA LEU A 201 1.43 6.95 -12.79
C LEU A 201 -0.04 7.32 -13.00
N SER A 202 -0.41 7.61 -14.25
CA SER A 202 -1.81 7.73 -14.65
C SER A 202 -2.54 6.38 -14.60
N GLY A 203 -3.86 6.37 -14.69
CA GLY A 203 -4.67 5.15 -14.77
C GLY A 203 -4.33 4.25 -15.97
N LYS A 204 -3.72 4.79 -17.01
CA LYS A 204 -3.23 4.04 -18.18
C LYS A 204 -1.80 3.54 -18.04
N GLY A 205 -1.13 3.91 -16.94
CA GLY A 205 0.26 3.54 -16.69
C GLY A 205 1.29 4.51 -17.25
N ASP A 206 0.90 5.72 -17.69
CA ASP A 206 1.85 6.75 -18.09
C ASP A 206 2.55 7.32 -16.87
N LEU A 207 3.87 7.40 -16.92
CA LEU A 207 4.66 7.97 -15.83
C LEU A 207 4.47 9.49 -15.78
N MET A 208 3.99 9.98 -14.64
CA MET A 208 3.73 11.42 -14.43
C MET A 208 4.80 12.07 -13.55
N GLY A 209 5.26 11.37 -12.50
CA GLY A 209 6.23 11.92 -11.59
C GLY A 209 6.76 10.90 -10.60
N VAL A 210 7.62 11.39 -9.71
CA VAL A 210 8.16 10.61 -8.59
C VAL A 210 8.39 11.55 -7.41
N TRP A 211 8.25 11.02 -6.22
CA TRP A 211 8.67 11.70 -5.01
C TRP A 211 9.43 10.75 -4.10
N THR A 212 10.22 11.28 -3.19
CA THR A 212 10.93 10.55 -2.16
C THR A 212 10.93 11.35 -0.86
N SER A 213 11.08 10.63 0.26
CA SER A 213 11.51 11.22 1.53
C SER A 213 12.70 10.42 2.04
N ASP A 214 13.73 11.08 2.52
CA ASP A 214 14.90 10.43 3.10
C ASP A 214 14.77 10.29 4.63
N ILE A 215 15.77 9.64 5.25
CA ILE A 215 15.84 9.46 6.71
C ILE A 215 16.03 10.79 7.47
N GLU A 216 16.44 11.85 6.81
CA GLU A 216 16.58 13.19 7.38
C GLU A 216 15.30 14.02 7.17
N ASN A 217 14.20 13.38 6.72
CA ASN A 217 12.90 13.98 6.41
C ASN A 217 12.93 15.06 5.31
N ARG A 218 13.91 14.97 4.41
CA ARG A 218 13.90 15.79 3.20
C ARG A 218 13.05 15.08 2.16
N ALA A 219 12.07 15.78 1.61
CA ALA A 219 11.24 15.28 0.53
C ALA A 219 11.54 16.04 -0.75
N GLU A 220 11.65 15.31 -1.86
CA GLU A 220 11.86 15.88 -3.19
C GLU A 220 10.80 15.36 -4.15
N ILE A 221 10.28 16.26 -4.99
CA ILE A 221 9.29 15.96 -6.02
C ILE A 221 9.89 16.26 -7.39
N TYR A 222 9.80 15.28 -8.29
CA TYR A 222 10.19 15.41 -9.69
C TYR A 222 9.02 15.05 -10.60
N LEU A 223 8.85 15.80 -11.68
CA LEU A 223 7.84 15.56 -12.70
C LEU A 223 8.49 14.98 -13.96
N TYR A 224 7.76 14.10 -14.66
CA TYR A 224 8.28 13.47 -15.88
C TYR A 224 7.83 14.30 -17.09
N LYS A 225 8.76 15.05 -17.65
CA LYS A 225 8.55 16.07 -18.70
C LYS A 225 7.76 15.59 -19.93
N PRO A 226 7.97 14.38 -20.49
CA PRO A 226 7.20 13.91 -21.63
C PRO A 226 5.68 13.81 -21.39
N ASN A 227 5.26 13.71 -20.14
CA ASN A 227 3.86 13.55 -19.75
C ASN A 227 3.26 14.80 -19.10
N LEU A 228 3.99 15.90 -19.06
CA LEU A 228 3.45 17.18 -18.61
C LEU A 228 2.60 17.83 -19.70
N PRO A 229 1.52 18.55 -19.35
CA PRO A 229 0.76 19.35 -20.28
C PRO A 229 1.65 20.39 -21.00
N GLU A 230 1.35 20.69 -22.25
CA GLU A 230 2.07 21.73 -23.00
C GLU A 230 1.96 23.09 -22.30
N GLY A 231 3.11 23.79 -22.15
CA GLY A 231 3.21 25.06 -21.44
C GLY A 231 3.14 24.97 -19.93
N SER A 232 3.10 23.74 -19.34
CA SER A 232 3.22 23.57 -17.90
C SER A 232 4.63 23.87 -17.44
N LEU A 233 4.73 24.48 -16.24
CA LEU A 233 6.00 24.79 -15.57
C LEU A 233 6.93 25.73 -16.39
N GLU A 234 6.39 26.49 -17.34
CA GLU A 234 7.14 27.60 -17.91
C GLU A 234 7.41 28.65 -16.82
N SER A 235 8.67 29.10 -16.75
CA SER A 235 9.12 30.07 -15.76
C SER A 235 8.33 31.39 -15.91
N ARG A 236 7.38 31.64 -15.01
CA ARG A 236 6.71 32.94 -14.90
C ARG A 236 7.29 33.67 -13.72
N GLU A 237 7.75 34.91 -13.91
CA GLU A 237 8.17 35.78 -12.81
C GLU A 237 7.00 36.01 -11.87
N CYS A 238 7.21 35.66 -10.63
CA CYS A 238 6.28 35.95 -9.55
C CYS A 238 6.26 37.43 -9.22
N LYS A 239 5.11 38.07 -9.39
CA LYS A 239 4.95 39.51 -9.16
C LYS A 239 4.36 39.88 -7.79
N THR A 240 4.06 38.90 -6.94
CA THR A 240 3.44 39.14 -5.62
C THR A 240 4.16 38.38 -4.51
N THR A 241 4.16 38.93 -3.30
CA THR A 241 4.81 38.36 -2.10
C THR A 241 4.21 37.01 -1.65
N ASN A 242 3.04 36.63 -2.14
CA ASN A 242 2.36 35.38 -1.79
C ASN A 242 2.35 34.35 -2.94
N CYS A 243 3.15 34.55 -3.95
CA CYS A 243 3.26 33.65 -5.06
C CYS A 243 4.31 32.59 -4.75
N TYR A 244 3.87 31.39 -4.54
CA TYR A 244 4.75 30.25 -4.42
C TYR A 244 5.03 29.71 -5.83
N ILE A 245 6.21 30.04 -6.37
CA ILE A 245 6.65 29.47 -7.65
C ILE A 245 7.55 28.29 -7.30
N PRO A 246 7.20 27.05 -7.72
CA PRO A 246 8.14 25.95 -7.65
C PRO A 246 9.42 26.30 -8.40
N ILE A 247 10.56 26.18 -7.73
CA ILE A 247 11.85 26.36 -8.39
C ILE A 247 12.07 25.15 -9.27
N ILE A 248 11.86 25.30 -10.58
CA ILE A 248 12.10 24.24 -11.55
C ILE A 248 13.59 24.21 -11.85
N LYS A 249 14.25 23.16 -11.44
CA LYS A 249 15.62 22.83 -11.85
C LYS A 249 15.57 21.70 -12.85
N GLU A 250 16.13 21.91 -14.03
CA GLU A 250 16.31 20.82 -14.98
C GLU A 250 17.45 19.95 -14.47
N ASP A 251 17.17 18.69 -14.13
CA ASP A 251 18.22 17.74 -13.77
C ASP A 251 18.86 17.18 -15.04
N ASN A 252 19.96 17.80 -15.46
CA ASN A 252 20.73 17.38 -16.63
C ASN A 252 21.32 15.95 -16.52
N LYS A 253 21.32 15.34 -15.32
CA LYS A 253 21.81 13.98 -15.08
C LYS A 253 20.79 12.90 -15.40
N LYS A 254 19.51 13.23 -15.43
CA LYS A 254 18.39 12.31 -15.63
C LYS A 254 17.43 12.85 -16.70
N PRO A 255 17.65 12.52 -17.98
CA PRO A 255 16.82 13.01 -19.07
C PRO A 255 15.33 12.71 -18.87
N GLY A 256 14.48 13.67 -19.16
CA GLY A 256 13.04 13.56 -19.03
C GLY A 256 12.47 13.95 -17.65
N TRP A 257 13.32 14.25 -16.68
CA TRP A 257 12.90 14.67 -15.35
C TRP A 257 13.05 16.18 -15.15
N VAL A 258 12.07 16.77 -14.46
CA VAL A 258 12.05 18.17 -14.03
C VAL A 258 11.89 18.18 -12.52
N PHE A 259 12.83 18.80 -11.81
CA PHE A 259 12.68 19.05 -10.40
C PHE A 259 11.52 20.01 -10.16
N PHE A 260 10.62 19.64 -9.26
CA PHE A 260 9.44 20.46 -8.95
C PHE A 260 9.61 21.19 -7.62
N LYS A 261 9.93 20.45 -6.55
CA LYS A 261 9.95 21.03 -5.20
C LYS A 261 10.80 20.15 -4.26
N ASP A 262 11.40 20.80 -3.26
CA ASP A 262 12.04 20.16 -2.10
C ASP A 262 11.45 20.70 -0.78
N PHE A 263 11.56 19.89 0.24
CA PHE A 263 11.09 20.20 1.60
C PHE A 263 12.11 19.68 2.61
N ASP A 264 12.44 20.51 3.59
CA ASP A 264 13.25 20.13 4.75
C ASP A 264 12.36 19.95 5.98
N PHE A 265 12.82 19.11 6.91
CA PHE A 265 12.13 18.97 8.20
C PHE A 265 11.93 20.35 8.87
N PRO A 266 10.76 20.65 9.47
CA PRO A 266 9.63 19.75 9.77
C PRO A 266 8.62 19.59 8.64
N TYR A 267 8.91 20.03 7.44
CA TYR A 267 7.99 20.03 6.31
C TYR A 267 7.98 18.69 5.61
N SER A 268 6.79 18.28 5.18
CA SER A 268 6.59 17.05 4.43
C SER A 268 5.70 17.30 3.22
N ALA A 269 5.95 16.55 2.14
CA ALA A 269 5.10 16.57 0.96
C ALA A 269 5.08 15.22 0.24
N SER A 270 3.94 14.91 -0.38
CA SER A 270 3.76 13.75 -1.23
C SER A 270 2.85 14.06 -2.41
N ILE A 271 3.19 13.53 -3.59
CA ILE A 271 2.26 13.55 -4.72
C ILE A 271 1.28 12.39 -4.54
N GLU A 272 0.00 12.71 -4.55
CA GLU A 272 -1.05 11.72 -4.38
C GLU A 272 -1.64 11.23 -5.71
N SER A 273 -1.81 12.15 -6.66
CA SER A 273 -2.33 11.80 -7.97
C SER A 273 -2.14 12.92 -8.99
N PHE A 274 -2.34 12.55 -10.26
CA PHE A 274 -2.57 13.48 -11.35
C PHE A 274 -3.97 13.26 -11.92
N SER A 275 -4.66 14.34 -12.19
CA SER A 275 -5.94 14.32 -12.90
C SER A 275 -5.75 14.46 -14.42
N ASN A 276 -6.74 14.01 -15.17
CA ASN A 276 -6.70 14.05 -16.63
C ASN A 276 -6.66 15.48 -17.22
N ASN A 277 -6.94 16.50 -16.41
CA ASN A 277 -6.93 17.92 -16.81
C ASN A 277 -5.58 18.62 -16.52
N GLY A 278 -4.54 17.88 -16.13
CA GLY A 278 -3.21 18.43 -15.86
C GLY A 278 -3.05 19.03 -14.47
N LYS A 279 -3.92 18.71 -13.55
CA LYS A 279 -3.81 19.09 -12.15
C LYS A 279 -3.15 18.00 -11.33
N MET A 280 -2.37 18.38 -10.35
CA MET A 280 -1.64 17.49 -9.43
C MET A 280 -2.15 17.69 -8.00
N MET A 281 -2.46 16.60 -7.33
CA MET A 281 -2.82 16.62 -5.90
C MET A 281 -1.60 16.35 -5.05
N VAL A 282 -1.34 17.21 -4.09
CA VAL A 282 -0.21 17.13 -3.16
C VAL A 282 -0.71 17.30 -1.74
N VAL A 283 -0.25 16.45 -0.85
CA VAL A 283 -0.39 16.66 0.59
C VAL A 283 0.90 17.28 1.09
N GLU A 284 0.81 18.45 1.74
CA GLU A 284 1.95 19.15 2.30
C GLU A 284 1.55 20.08 3.47
N ASN A 285 2.49 20.41 4.34
CA ASN A 285 2.22 21.28 5.48
C ASN A 285 2.49 22.77 5.23
N MET A 286 3.32 23.15 4.25
CA MET A 286 3.56 24.55 3.85
C MET A 286 3.75 25.53 5.05
N GLU A 287 4.70 25.25 5.94
CA GLU A 287 4.98 26.06 7.14
C GLU A 287 3.84 26.10 8.18
N HIS A 288 2.85 25.22 8.04
CA HIS A 288 1.80 25.04 9.05
C HIS A 288 2.10 23.83 9.93
N ASP A 289 1.43 23.75 11.06
CA ASP A 289 1.55 22.63 12.01
C ASP A 289 0.96 21.34 11.44
N THR A 290 -0.14 21.46 10.69
CA THR A 290 -0.84 20.29 10.09
C THR A 290 -0.73 20.27 8.58
N THR A 291 -0.80 19.06 8.00
CA THR A 291 -0.81 18.86 6.56
C THR A 291 -2.14 19.27 5.92
N GLY A 292 -2.07 19.84 4.72
CA GLY A 292 -3.22 20.17 3.88
C GLY A 292 -3.18 19.45 2.54
N LEU A 293 -4.34 19.26 1.94
CA LEU A 293 -4.47 18.81 0.55
C LEU A 293 -4.51 20.02 -0.37
N TYR A 294 -3.59 20.06 -1.31
CA TYR A 294 -3.49 21.11 -2.33
C TYR A 294 -3.68 20.57 -3.73
N GLU A 295 -4.32 21.37 -4.57
CA GLU A 295 -4.39 21.15 -6.01
C GLU A 295 -3.44 22.13 -6.72
N TYR A 296 -2.50 21.59 -7.49
CA TYR A 296 -1.62 22.35 -8.36
C TYR A 296 -2.12 22.28 -9.80
N ASP A 297 -2.38 23.45 -10.40
CA ASP A 297 -2.58 23.58 -11.84
C ASP A 297 -1.22 23.82 -12.51
N LEU A 298 -0.67 22.76 -13.09
CA LEU A 298 0.66 22.78 -13.71
C LEU A 298 0.71 23.69 -14.94
N LYS A 299 -0.42 23.89 -15.64
CA LYS A 299 -0.50 24.74 -16.82
C LYS A 299 -0.50 26.21 -16.47
N ASN A 300 -1.25 26.60 -15.43
CA ASN A 300 -1.39 27.99 -15.00
C ASN A 300 -0.36 28.36 -13.92
N ASN A 301 0.45 27.38 -13.47
CA ASN A 301 1.41 27.53 -12.39
C ASN A 301 0.77 28.17 -11.14
N SER A 302 -0.36 27.63 -10.73
CA SER A 302 -1.12 28.07 -9.56
C SER A 302 -1.49 26.89 -8.69
N TYR A 303 -1.75 27.12 -7.42
CA TYR A 303 -2.18 26.11 -6.49
C TYR A 303 -3.29 26.64 -5.59
N GLU A 304 -4.11 25.74 -5.08
CA GLU A 304 -5.24 26.00 -4.22
C GLU A 304 -5.26 25.01 -3.06
N LEU A 305 -5.46 25.53 -1.83
CA LEU A 305 -5.71 24.68 -0.66
C LEU A 305 -7.16 24.18 -0.74
N LEU A 306 -7.33 22.86 -0.88
CA LEU A 306 -8.65 22.24 -0.88
C LEU A 306 -9.15 21.92 0.52
N TYR A 307 -8.26 21.48 1.40
CA TYR A 307 -8.59 21.13 2.78
C TYR A 307 -7.37 21.18 3.70
N ARG A 308 -7.59 21.61 4.95
CA ARG A 308 -6.67 21.48 6.07
C ARG A 308 -7.49 21.42 7.37
N ASP A 309 -7.17 20.45 8.22
CA ASP A 309 -7.67 20.45 9.59
C ASP A 309 -6.71 21.27 10.48
N PRO A 310 -7.24 22.10 11.40
CA PRO A 310 -6.37 22.91 12.27
C PRO A 310 -5.66 22.12 13.36
N ASN A 311 -6.12 20.90 13.68
CA ASN A 311 -5.67 20.15 14.86
C ASN A 311 -4.97 18.81 14.51
N VAL A 312 -5.28 18.23 13.36
CA VAL A 312 -4.78 16.90 12.98
C VAL A 312 -4.29 16.86 11.54
N ASP A 313 -3.33 15.99 11.28
CA ASP A 313 -2.81 15.75 9.95
C ASP A 313 -3.79 14.95 9.07
N ILE A 314 -3.63 15.07 7.76
CA ILE A 314 -4.23 14.14 6.82
C ILE A 314 -3.54 12.79 7.01
N THR A 315 -4.31 11.77 7.42
CA THR A 315 -3.81 10.41 7.71
C THR A 315 -3.97 9.44 6.54
N GLY A 316 -4.60 9.88 5.48
CA GLY A 316 -4.74 9.10 4.26
C GLY A 316 -5.41 9.87 3.13
N VAL A 317 -5.05 9.48 1.91
CA VAL A 317 -5.66 10.02 0.69
C VAL A 317 -6.35 8.89 -0.05
N ALA A 318 -7.60 9.13 -0.41
CA ALA A 318 -8.40 8.20 -1.19
C ALA A 318 -8.29 8.59 -2.67
N SER A 319 -7.59 7.76 -3.44
CA SER A 319 -7.31 8.03 -4.86
C SER A 319 -7.76 6.88 -5.74
N SER A 320 -8.22 7.22 -6.93
CA SER A 320 -8.44 6.31 -8.05
C SER A 320 -7.29 6.45 -9.04
N ARG A 321 -6.73 5.36 -9.52
CA ARG A 321 -5.71 5.40 -10.57
C ARG A 321 -6.23 6.03 -11.86
N ASP A 322 -7.52 5.83 -12.14
CA ASP A 322 -8.13 6.26 -13.41
C ASP A 322 -8.67 7.68 -13.34
N GLU A 323 -9.08 8.15 -12.17
CA GLU A 323 -9.85 9.39 -11.99
C GLU A 323 -9.22 10.35 -10.96
N GLY A 324 -8.07 9.99 -10.37
CA GLY A 324 -7.34 10.83 -9.42
C GLY A 324 -7.87 10.76 -7.98
N THR A 325 -7.51 11.74 -7.18
CA THR A 325 -7.91 11.85 -5.76
C THR A 325 -9.40 12.20 -5.66
N TYR A 326 -10.12 11.48 -4.80
CA TYR A 326 -11.54 11.72 -4.57
C TYR A 326 -11.90 12.02 -3.11
N GLY A 327 -10.95 11.91 -2.20
CA GLY A 327 -11.18 12.20 -0.79
C GLY A 327 -9.92 12.09 0.05
N ILE A 328 -10.06 12.45 1.30
CA ILE A 328 -9.03 12.33 2.33
C ILE A 328 -9.61 11.68 3.57
N ARG A 329 -8.73 11.20 4.42
CA ARG A 329 -9.06 10.77 5.78
C ARG A 329 -8.26 11.59 6.77
N VAL A 330 -8.94 12.01 7.83
CA VAL A 330 -8.35 12.55 9.05
C VAL A 330 -8.78 11.69 10.23
N ASP A 331 -7.93 11.56 11.24
CA ASP A 331 -8.22 10.77 12.43
C ASP A 331 -8.25 11.71 13.64
N ASN A 332 -9.42 12.25 13.95
CA ASN A 332 -9.66 13.07 15.13
C ASN A 332 -10.41 12.26 16.19
N GLY A 333 -9.78 11.16 16.62
CA GLY A 333 -10.36 10.16 17.52
C GLY A 333 -11.25 9.12 16.86
N LYS A 334 -11.81 9.48 15.71
CA LYS A 334 -12.50 8.55 14.79
C LYS A 334 -12.01 8.85 13.38
N PRO A 335 -11.97 7.82 12.50
CA PRO A 335 -11.69 8.07 11.09
C PRO A 335 -12.82 8.86 10.45
N GLU A 336 -12.49 10.05 9.96
CA GLU A 336 -13.41 10.90 9.20
C GLU A 336 -12.98 10.95 7.75
N TYR A 337 -13.93 10.68 6.84
CA TYR A 337 -13.70 10.73 5.40
C TYR A 337 -14.35 11.98 4.81
N LEU A 338 -13.54 12.79 4.17
CA LEU A 338 -13.97 13.99 3.46
C LEU A 338 -13.82 13.75 1.97
N TYR A 339 -14.93 13.80 1.23
CA TYR A 339 -14.95 13.50 -0.19
C TYR A 339 -14.98 14.80 -1.02
N LEU A 340 -14.12 14.86 -2.04
CA LEU A 340 -14.11 15.97 -2.99
C LEU A 340 -15.41 16.00 -3.81
N SER A 341 -15.79 17.18 -4.28
CA SER A 341 -17.04 17.39 -5.03
C SER A 341 -17.06 16.69 -6.38
N GLU A 342 -15.89 16.58 -7.03
CA GLU A 342 -15.78 16.05 -8.38
C GLU A 342 -16.31 14.60 -8.48
N PRO A 343 -17.02 14.27 -9.57
CA PRO A 343 -17.51 12.91 -9.82
C PRO A 343 -16.36 11.91 -9.90
N ASN A 344 -16.51 10.76 -9.20
CA ASN A 344 -15.51 9.70 -9.22
C ASN A 344 -16.20 8.36 -8.86
N LYS A 345 -16.05 7.35 -9.73
CA LYS A 345 -16.71 6.05 -9.55
C LYS A 345 -16.21 5.29 -8.32
N LEU A 346 -14.95 5.47 -7.96
CA LEU A 346 -14.42 4.83 -6.75
C LEU A 346 -14.95 5.51 -5.49
N LYS A 347 -15.17 6.83 -5.53
CA LYS A 347 -15.89 7.56 -4.48
C LYS A 347 -17.29 6.98 -4.26
N ASP A 348 -18.01 6.69 -5.34
CA ASP A 348 -19.37 6.13 -5.25
C ASP A 348 -19.36 4.75 -4.56
N LEU A 349 -18.35 3.92 -4.81
CA LEU A 349 -18.16 2.65 -4.10
C LEU A 349 -17.79 2.88 -2.62
N ALA A 350 -16.91 3.82 -2.35
CA ALA A 350 -16.48 4.16 -0.98
C ALA A 350 -17.63 4.68 -0.13
N LEU A 351 -18.49 5.55 -0.71
CA LEU A 351 -19.69 6.05 -0.04
C LEU A 351 -20.69 4.94 0.31
N LYS A 352 -20.83 3.91 -0.53
CA LYS A 352 -21.68 2.75 -0.20
C LYS A 352 -21.17 1.98 1.01
N PHE A 353 -19.85 1.77 1.09
CA PHE A 353 -19.23 1.15 2.26
C PHE A 353 -19.35 2.06 3.49
N TYR A 354 -19.03 3.34 3.36
CA TYR A 354 -19.10 4.29 4.47
C TYR A 354 -20.52 4.41 5.05
N ASN A 355 -21.53 4.46 4.20
CA ASN A 355 -22.93 4.50 4.64
C ASN A 355 -23.37 3.21 5.38
N ALA A 356 -22.73 2.07 5.06
CA ALA A 356 -23.00 0.80 5.76
C ALA A 356 -22.20 0.67 7.06
N PHE A 357 -21.04 1.34 7.16
CA PHE A 357 -20.09 1.26 8.28
C PHE A 357 -19.57 2.66 8.64
N PRO A 358 -20.44 3.56 9.16
CA PRO A 358 -20.12 4.99 9.27
C PRO A 358 -19.10 5.33 10.36
N GLU A 359 -18.85 4.42 11.31
CA GLU A 359 -17.89 4.63 12.39
C GLU A 359 -16.58 3.87 12.20
N ASP A 360 -16.48 3.08 11.12
CA ASP A 360 -15.37 2.18 10.88
C ASP A 360 -14.42 2.75 9.82
N LYS A 361 -13.17 2.31 9.91
CA LYS A 361 -12.19 2.53 8.85
C LYS A 361 -12.50 1.60 7.68
N VAL A 362 -12.81 2.20 6.54
CA VAL A 362 -13.07 1.49 5.29
C VAL A 362 -11.91 1.65 4.32
N SER A 363 -11.46 0.54 3.75
CA SER A 363 -10.43 0.53 2.70
C SER A 363 -10.89 -0.37 1.56
N ILE A 364 -11.09 0.18 0.36
CA ILE A 364 -11.35 -0.62 -0.84
C ILE A 364 -10.02 -1.24 -1.26
N THR A 365 -9.90 -2.57 -1.14
CA THR A 365 -8.67 -3.31 -1.44
C THR A 365 -8.62 -3.75 -2.90
N SER A 366 -9.78 -3.97 -3.52
CA SER A 366 -9.86 -4.41 -4.91
C SER A 366 -11.22 -4.11 -5.51
N ARG A 367 -11.29 -3.96 -6.83
CA ARG A 367 -12.52 -3.69 -7.57
C ARG A 367 -12.51 -4.31 -8.98
N THR A 368 -13.67 -4.44 -9.58
CA THR A 368 -13.82 -4.79 -11.00
C THR A 368 -13.59 -3.57 -11.91
N ASP A 369 -13.18 -3.79 -13.17
CA ASP A 369 -12.95 -2.72 -14.14
C ASP A 369 -14.23 -1.91 -14.42
N ASN A 370 -15.38 -2.55 -14.38
CA ASN A 370 -16.67 -1.91 -14.59
C ASN A 370 -17.28 -1.24 -13.33
N TYR A 371 -16.58 -1.26 -12.19
CA TYR A 371 -17.03 -0.71 -10.89
C TYR A 371 -18.33 -1.32 -10.34
N LYS A 372 -18.74 -2.49 -10.81
CA LYS A 372 -19.97 -3.15 -10.33
C LYS A 372 -19.76 -3.98 -9.08
N ARG A 373 -18.54 -4.42 -8.82
CA ARG A 373 -18.16 -5.15 -7.60
C ARG A 373 -16.88 -4.59 -7.01
N ALA A 374 -16.79 -4.58 -5.69
CA ALA A 374 -15.59 -4.20 -4.97
C ALA A 374 -15.42 -5.05 -3.71
N VAL A 375 -14.17 -5.26 -3.32
CA VAL A 375 -13.81 -5.81 -2.02
C VAL A 375 -13.34 -4.67 -1.13
N GLY A 376 -13.93 -4.55 0.05
CA GLY A 376 -13.53 -3.62 1.08
C GLY A 376 -13.16 -4.33 2.36
N ARG A 377 -12.16 -3.80 3.06
CA ARG A 377 -11.85 -4.19 4.44
C ARG A 377 -12.39 -3.12 5.37
N VAL A 378 -13.19 -3.56 6.32
CA VAL A 378 -13.78 -2.73 7.37
C VAL A 378 -13.10 -3.08 8.68
N SER A 379 -12.57 -2.10 9.39
CA SER A 379 -11.84 -2.30 10.65
C SER A 379 -12.09 -1.14 11.62
N ALA A 380 -12.01 -1.45 12.92
CA ALA A 380 -12.10 -0.50 14.02
C ALA A 380 -11.16 -0.95 15.15
N ASP A 381 -11.13 -0.24 16.25
CA ASP A 381 -10.32 -0.56 17.42
C ASP A 381 -10.64 -1.95 17.98
N ASP A 382 -11.94 -2.28 18.02
CA ASP A 382 -12.48 -3.56 18.47
C ASP A 382 -12.73 -4.56 17.33
N ASN A 383 -12.35 -4.19 16.08
CA ASN A 383 -12.49 -5.01 14.90
C ASN A 383 -11.23 -4.95 14.04
N PRO A 384 -10.29 -5.91 14.15
CA PRO A 384 -9.04 -5.92 13.38
C PRO A 384 -9.23 -5.98 11.87
N GLY A 385 -10.39 -6.38 11.40
CA GLY A 385 -10.77 -6.33 9.99
C GLY A 385 -11.65 -7.48 9.53
N ILE A 386 -12.69 -7.11 8.80
CA ILE A 386 -13.56 -8.03 8.07
C ILE A 386 -13.56 -7.60 6.61
N TYR A 387 -13.36 -8.55 5.71
CA TYR A 387 -13.48 -8.32 4.28
C TYR A 387 -14.92 -8.50 3.83
N TYR A 388 -15.40 -7.59 3.00
CA TYR A 388 -16.74 -7.61 2.43
C TYR A 388 -16.71 -7.47 0.92
N LEU A 389 -17.63 -8.15 0.25
CA LEU A 389 -17.95 -7.96 -1.16
C LEU A 389 -19.13 -6.98 -1.27
N LEU A 390 -18.94 -5.88 -1.96
CA LEU A 390 -20.00 -5.01 -2.44
C LEU A 390 -20.40 -5.46 -3.85
N ASP A 391 -21.66 -5.75 -4.06
CA ASP A 391 -22.30 -5.95 -5.38
C ASP A 391 -23.26 -4.77 -5.60
N VAL A 392 -22.85 -3.88 -6.52
CA VAL A 392 -23.59 -2.61 -6.77
C VAL A 392 -24.95 -2.89 -7.43
N GLU A 393 -25.02 -3.88 -8.33
CA GLU A 393 -26.26 -4.21 -9.05
C GLU A 393 -27.31 -4.79 -8.12
N LYS A 394 -26.86 -5.58 -7.14
CA LYS A 394 -27.74 -6.15 -6.11
C LYS A 394 -27.96 -5.21 -4.93
N ASN A 395 -27.23 -4.09 -4.87
CA ASN A 395 -27.16 -3.20 -3.71
C ASN A 395 -26.92 -3.97 -2.40
N GLN A 396 -25.95 -4.90 -2.42
CA GLN A 396 -25.68 -5.82 -1.33
C GLN A 396 -24.22 -5.76 -0.89
N ILE A 397 -23.99 -5.80 0.43
CA ILE A 397 -22.67 -5.98 1.03
C ILE A 397 -22.70 -7.32 1.79
N SER A 398 -21.78 -8.22 1.47
CA SER A 398 -21.71 -9.56 2.05
C SER A 398 -20.31 -9.85 2.62
N PRO A 399 -20.20 -10.43 3.83
CA PRO A 399 -18.90 -10.77 4.39
C PRO A 399 -18.23 -11.89 3.60
N LEU A 400 -16.91 -11.74 3.38
CA LEU A 400 -16.06 -12.75 2.74
C LEU A 400 -15.18 -13.49 3.74
N GLY A 401 -14.72 -12.83 4.81
CA GLY A 401 -13.87 -13.43 5.81
C GLY A 401 -13.26 -12.44 6.78
N ARG A 402 -12.73 -12.96 7.88
CA ARG A 402 -12.10 -12.18 8.95
C ARG A 402 -10.59 -12.18 8.80
N PHE A 403 -9.97 -11.04 9.11
CA PHE A 403 -8.52 -10.89 9.17
C PHE A 403 -7.91 -11.89 10.17
N TRP A 404 -8.42 -11.95 11.39
CA TRP A 404 -8.16 -12.99 12.37
C TRP A 404 -9.45 -13.79 12.68
N SER A 405 -9.51 -15.02 12.19
CA SER A 405 -10.70 -15.85 12.35
C SER A 405 -10.83 -16.46 13.76
N LYS A 406 -9.70 -16.64 14.45
CA LYS A 406 -9.62 -17.28 15.78
C LYS A 406 -9.77 -16.31 16.93
N THR A 407 -9.72 -15.00 16.65
CA THR A 407 -9.85 -13.96 17.68
C THR A 407 -11.32 -13.69 17.97
N SER A 408 -11.70 -13.75 19.25
CA SER A 408 -12.97 -13.16 19.68
C SER A 408 -12.79 -11.64 19.68
N TYR A 409 -13.52 -10.96 18.83
CA TYR A 409 -13.50 -9.48 18.76
C TYR A 409 -14.10 -8.85 20.02
N ASP A 410 -14.92 -9.60 20.77
CA ASP A 410 -15.44 -9.18 22.08
C ASP A 410 -14.36 -9.00 23.16
N ALA A 411 -13.16 -9.51 22.93
CA ALA A 411 -12.00 -9.33 23.82
C ALA A 411 -11.21 -8.04 23.56
N LEU A 412 -11.56 -7.31 22.50
CA LEU A 412 -10.94 -6.04 22.13
C LEU A 412 -11.68 -4.87 22.76
N ALA A 413 -10.98 -3.77 23.00
CA ALA A 413 -11.56 -2.58 23.62
C ALA A 413 -11.59 -1.43 22.61
N LYS A 414 -12.61 -0.57 22.72
CA LYS A 414 -12.65 0.70 22.00
C LYS A 414 -11.64 1.66 22.57
N MET A 415 -10.98 2.42 21.72
CA MET A 415 -10.11 3.52 22.11
C MET A 415 -10.95 4.74 22.49
N GLU A 416 -10.47 5.49 23.48
CA GLU A 416 -11.04 6.78 23.87
C GLU A 416 -10.01 7.87 23.60
N VAL A 417 -10.47 8.97 23.01
CA VAL A 417 -9.62 10.14 22.81
C VAL A 417 -9.48 10.88 24.11
N ILE A 418 -8.25 11.09 24.54
CA ILE A 418 -7.94 11.91 25.71
C ILE A 418 -7.13 13.14 25.29
N ASN A 419 -7.46 14.28 25.89
CA ASN A 419 -6.70 15.52 25.72
C ASN A 419 -5.99 15.86 27.02
N PHE A 420 -4.69 16.13 26.97
CA PHE A 420 -3.91 16.56 28.12
C PHE A 420 -2.96 17.69 27.74
N LYS A 421 -2.54 18.46 28.74
CA LYS A 421 -1.55 19.52 28.53
C LYS A 421 -0.14 18.98 28.73
N ASN A 422 0.73 19.25 27.77
CA ASN A 422 2.15 18.99 27.92
C ASN A 422 2.80 19.97 28.92
N ARG A 423 4.12 19.81 29.18
CA ARG A 423 4.86 20.70 30.12
C ARG A 423 4.92 22.15 29.65
N LYS A 424 4.71 22.46 28.38
CA LYS A 424 4.70 23.82 27.82
C LYS A 424 3.30 24.42 27.81
N GLY A 425 2.27 23.63 28.15
CA GLY A 425 0.88 24.09 28.18
C GLY A 425 0.11 23.81 26.90
N ASP A 426 0.76 23.20 25.86
CA ASP A 426 0.10 22.82 24.63
C ASP A 426 -0.84 21.65 24.87
N ILE A 427 -1.98 21.64 24.17
CA ILE A 427 -2.94 20.53 24.24
C ILE A 427 -2.43 19.42 23.31
N ILE A 428 -2.21 18.25 23.89
CA ILE A 428 -1.88 17.02 23.16
C ILE A 428 -3.09 16.12 23.16
N GLN A 429 -3.51 15.71 21.99
CA GLN A 429 -4.52 14.68 21.79
C GLN A 429 -3.85 13.31 21.66
N SER A 430 -4.35 12.30 22.32
CA SER A 430 -3.85 10.94 22.33
C SER A 430 -4.97 9.91 22.27
#